data_afb170f7c4a64ca0666b4c35e4b51a4e
#
_entry.id   afb170f7c4a64ca0666b4c35e4b51a4e
#
_cell.length_a   1.000
_cell.length_b   1.000
_cell.length_c   1.000
_cell.angle_alpha   90.00
_cell.angle_beta   90.00
_cell.angle_gamma   90.00
#
_symmetry.space_group_name_H-M   'P 1'
#
loop_
_entity.id
_entity.type
_entity.pdbx_description
1 polymer ?
#
loop_
_entity_poly.entity_id
_entity_poly.type
_entity_poly.pdbx_seq_one_letter_code
_entity_poly.pdbx_strand_id
1 'polypeptide(L)'
;MKSSRKNSIINLLKTLSALCFAVCLTACSTVGTGGASAASAQKETSGGAASVQERSGSESVPATAGSKTDTGKNSSEKADSTSAGDTERAAYGTGTDIHAALSEEYADTVPEFVFIYAENQSYDYPTTQGAYLFARMVHERTEGRIQIRIYADAELGSEEDLIDQLTYGGCDFMRASVATLTEYNPEANVLMMPYLYDSKEQMWNVLLGEIGDELMKSFEGTGIVPLNWYDAGVRNFYFSEPIRSVEDLAGKRIRVQDSALMQDFIRLIGGEPVITVFDDVYEALETERVAGAENNWNSYESMGHYEVAPYYVLDGHTRIPELVLMSGVTMEKISEEDAAIIRECARSATDYERAIWQEREEESRKLVISSGTEVIEFSDGDIEKLREIVAPLYEQYCGGYMDLIERIRATE
;
A
#
# COMPACT_ATOMS: atom_id res chain seq x y z
N MET A 1 -37.34 -32.81 2.28
CA MET A 1 -36.13 -33.67 2.29
C MET A 1 -34.82 -32.92 2.10
N LYS A 2 -34.75 -31.58 2.10
CA LYS A 2 -33.51 -30.81 1.97
C LYS A 2 -32.90 -30.33 3.31
N SER A 3 -33.61 -30.40 4.42
CA SER A 3 -33.16 -29.96 5.75
C SER A 3 -32.30 -30.99 6.52
N SER A 4 -32.45 -32.28 6.22
CA SER A 4 -31.74 -33.35 6.95
C SER A 4 -30.28 -33.56 6.52
N ARG A 5 -29.88 -33.13 5.31
CA ARG A 5 -28.48 -33.28 4.82
C ARG A 5 -27.54 -32.20 5.34
N LYS A 6 -28.01 -31.00 5.65
CA LYS A 6 -27.15 -29.92 6.19
C LYS A 6 -26.66 -30.21 7.63
N ASN A 7 -27.50 -30.84 8.44
CA ASN A 7 -27.12 -31.16 9.83
C ASN A 7 -26.13 -32.33 9.94
N SER A 8 -26.08 -33.24 8.96
CA SER A 8 -25.11 -34.35 8.94
C SER A 8 -23.69 -33.87 8.60
N ILE A 9 -23.54 -32.87 7.73
CA ILE A 9 -22.23 -32.34 7.32
C ILE A 9 -21.63 -31.50 8.44
N ILE A 10 -22.42 -30.72 9.17
CA ILE A 10 -21.97 -29.91 10.31
C ILE A 10 -21.50 -30.79 11.49
N ASN A 11 -22.13 -31.92 11.71
CA ASN A 11 -21.72 -32.86 12.75
C ASN A 11 -20.46 -33.66 12.37
N LEU A 12 -20.20 -33.89 11.07
CA LEU A 12 -18.99 -34.59 10.59
C LEU A 12 -17.74 -33.68 10.73
N LEU A 13 -17.90 -32.38 10.47
CA LEU A 13 -16.81 -31.38 10.64
C LEU A 13 -16.44 -31.16 12.11
N LYS A 14 -17.39 -31.22 13.03
CA LYS A 14 -17.12 -31.10 14.48
C LYS A 14 -16.41 -32.32 15.07
N THR A 15 -16.58 -33.52 14.52
CA THR A 15 -15.89 -34.72 14.96
C THR A 15 -14.47 -34.82 14.41
N LEU A 16 -14.15 -34.27 13.25
CA LEU A 16 -12.77 -34.22 12.74
C LEU A 16 -11.90 -33.20 13.50
N SER A 17 -12.47 -32.06 13.94
CA SER A 17 -11.75 -31.06 14.74
C SER A 17 -11.36 -31.55 16.13
N ALA A 18 -12.14 -32.48 16.74
CA ALA A 18 -11.85 -33.05 18.06
C ALA A 18 -10.74 -34.13 18.01
N LEU A 19 -10.48 -34.76 16.84
CA LEU A 19 -9.46 -35.79 16.70
C LEU A 19 -8.04 -35.20 16.48
N CYS A 20 -7.93 -34.01 15.89
CA CYS A 20 -6.62 -33.34 15.73
C CYS A 20 -6.06 -32.77 17.01
N PHE A 21 -6.88 -32.44 18.01
CA PHE A 21 -6.41 -31.91 19.31
C PHE A 21 -5.89 -33.00 20.26
N ALA A 22 -6.21 -34.26 20.04
CA ALA A 22 -5.80 -35.37 20.92
C ALA A 22 -4.42 -35.97 20.57
N VAL A 23 -3.86 -35.67 19.42
CA VAL A 23 -2.58 -36.22 18.95
C VAL A 23 -1.38 -35.35 19.29
N CYS A 24 -1.57 -34.06 19.63
CA CYS A 24 -0.47 -33.15 19.99
C CYS A 24 -0.09 -33.14 21.47
N LEU A 25 -0.76 -33.90 22.35
CA LEU A 25 -0.51 -33.88 23.80
C LEU A 25 0.32 -35.04 24.31
N THR A 26 0.85 -35.93 23.46
CA THR A 26 1.60 -37.14 23.93
C THR A 26 3.08 -37.18 23.53
N ALA A 27 3.68 -36.07 23.10
CA ALA A 27 5.09 -36.06 22.66
C ALA A 27 5.98 -35.04 23.40
N CYS A 28 5.74 -34.73 24.68
CA CYS A 28 6.69 -33.95 25.48
C CYS A 28 6.70 -34.38 26.95
N SER A 29 7.37 -35.51 27.19
CA SER A 29 7.82 -35.87 28.52
C SER A 29 9.04 -36.78 28.38
N THR A 30 10.23 -36.20 28.50
CA THR A 30 11.40 -36.77 29.20
C THR A 30 12.67 -35.94 28.87
N VAL A 31 13.40 -35.70 29.93
CA VAL A 31 14.76 -35.19 30.17
C VAL A 31 14.71 -33.77 30.76
N GLY A 32 15.01 -33.47 31.99
CA GLY A 32 15.84 -34.05 33.03
C GLY A 32 16.59 -32.89 33.70
N THR A 33 16.21 -32.56 34.92
CA THR A 33 16.98 -32.11 36.11
C THR A 33 18.12 -31.10 36.05
N GLY A 34 18.02 -30.06 36.87
CA GLY A 34 19.05 -29.25 37.54
C GLY A 34 18.71 -27.76 37.50
N GLY A 35 18.38 -27.11 38.56
CA GLY A 35 18.68 -26.96 39.88
C GLY A 35 18.73 -25.50 40.29
N ALA A 36 17.88 -25.07 41.27
CA ALA A 36 18.04 -24.00 42.26
C ALA A 36 18.16 -22.52 41.72
N SER A 37 17.49 -21.51 42.25
CA SER A 37 17.09 -21.11 43.61
C SER A 37 16.30 -19.79 43.54
N ALA A 38 15.20 -19.76 44.24
CA ALA A 38 14.55 -18.80 45.12
C ALA A 38 14.79 -17.29 45.05
N ALA A 39 13.70 -16.51 44.98
CA ALA A 39 13.17 -15.62 46.04
C ALA A 39 11.98 -14.82 45.46
N SER A 40 10.81 -15.08 45.80
CA SER A 40 9.83 -14.49 46.76
C SER A 40 9.77 -12.95 46.78
N ALA A 41 8.63 -12.40 46.41
CA ALA A 41 7.83 -11.52 47.28
C ALA A 41 6.43 -11.25 46.70
N GLN A 42 5.45 -11.54 47.48
CA GLN A 42 4.04 -11.18 47.39
C GLN A 42 3.83 -9.69 47.67
N LYS A 43 2.78 -9.02 47.17
CA LYS A 43 1.51 -8.80 47.88
C LYS A 43 0.58 -7.83 47.14
N GLU A 44 -0.65 -8.26 46.97
CA GLU A 44 -1.96 -7.71 47.40
C GLU A 44 -2.42 -6.35 46.83
N THR A 45 -3.50 -6.41 46.05
CA THR A 45 -4.96 -6.24 46.29
C THR A 45 -5.46 -4.87 46.65
N SER A 46 -6.37 -4.35 45.86
CA SER A 46 -7.73 -3.83 46.15
C SER A 46 -8.14 -2.95 44.95
N GLY A 47 -9.25 -3.10 44.24
CA GLY A 47 -10.62 -3.23 44.68
C GLY A 47 -11.30 -1.88 44.61
N GLY A 48 -12.15 -1.64 43.58
CA GLY A 48 -13.00 -0.47 43.53
C GLY A 48 -13.85 -0.39 42.25
N ALA A 49 -15.01 -1.03 42.31
CA ALA A 49 -16.09 -0.85 41.32
C ALA A 49 -16.89 0.40 41.65
N ALA A 50 -17.29 1.17 40.64
CA ALA A 50 -18.44 2.06 40.72
C ALA A 50 -19.10 2.21 39.36
N SER A 51 -20.32 1.85 39.35
CA SER A 51 -21.44 1.81 38.47
C SER A 51 -21.83 3.08 37.71
N VAL A 52 -22.19 2.92 36.45
CA VAL A 52 -23.43 3.28 35.73
C VAL A 52 -24.03 4.67 35.93
N GLN A 53 -24.24 5.39 34.83
CA GLN A 53 -25.56 5.94 34.50
C GLN A 53 -25.68 6.35 33.03
N GLU A 54 -26.60 5.68 32.33
CA GLU A 54 -27.20 6.08 31.05
C GLU A 54 -27.92 7.43 31.15
N ARG A 55 -27.84 8.24 30.11
CA ARG A 55 -28.89 9.16 29.74
C ARG A 55 -29.06 9.25 28.21
N SER A 56 -30.15 8.72 27.77
CA SER A 56 -30.80 8.93 26.48
C SER A 56 -31.33 10.37 26.35
N GLY A 57 -31.20 10.94 25.15
CA GLY A 57 -31.88 12.18 24.76
C GLY A 57 -31.91 12.33 23.26
N SER A 58 -32.98 11.86 22.66
CA SER A 58 -33.37 12.07 21.26
C SER A 58 -33.87 13.49 21.05
N GLU A 59 -33.48 14.17 20.00
CA GLU A 59 -34.32 15.19 19.37
C GLU A 59 -34.09 15.27 17.86
N SER A 60 -35.18 15.33 17.15
CA SER A 60 -35.40 15.22 15.72
C SER A 60 -35.50 16.58 15.04
N VAL A 61 -34.90 16.72 13.86
CA VAL A 61 -35.28 17.33 12.55
C VAL A 61 -36.12 18.63 12.54
N PRO A 62 -35.99 19.58 11.58
CA PRO A 62 -36.45 19.30 10.23
C PRO A 62 -35.70 19.91 9.05
N ALA A 63 -35.93 19.29 7.90
CA ALA A 63 -35.54 19.70 6.57
C ALA A 63 -36.32 20.92 6.07
N THR A 64 -35.71 21.76 5.26
CA THR A 64 -36.43 22.65 4.32
C THR A 64 -35.72 22.68 2.97
N ALA A 65 -36.56 22.52 1.96
CA ALA A 65 -36.27 22.46 0.55
C ALA A 65 -36.18 23.85 -0.11
N GLY A 66 -35.40 23.87 -1.23
CA GLY A 66 -35.79 24.64 -2.42
C GLY A 66 -35.00 25.88 -2.76
N SER A 67 -34.27 25.87 -3.86
CA SER A 67 -34.63 26.69 -5.02
C SER A 67 -33.64 26.55 -6.19
N LYS A 68 -34.18 26.36 -7.38
CA LYS A 68 -33.53 26.37 -8.70
C LYS A 68 -33.28 27.79 -9.17
N THR A 69 -32.19 28.03 -9.91
CA THR A 69 -32.04 28.89 -11.12
C THR A 69 -30.68 28.62 -11.71
N ASP A 70 -30.55 28.17 -12.85
CA ASP A 70 -30.72 28.44 -14.27
C ASP A 70 -29.59 29.29 -14.90
N THR A 71 -29.01 28.68 -15.96
CA THR A 71 -28.34 29.22 -17.15
C THR A 71 -27.06 30.08 -17.05
N GLY A 72 -26.04 29.54 -17.80
CA GLY A 72 -24.95 30.30 -18.37
C GLY A 72 -24.00 29.42 -19.19
N LYS A 73 -24.37 29.16 -20.46
CA LYS A 73 -23.46 28.59 -21.48
C LYS A 73 -22.30 29.57 -21.71
N ASN A 74 -21.07 29.06 -21.60
CA ASN A 74 -19.97 29.66 -22.33
C ASN A 74 -19.08 28.54 -22.91
N SER A 75 -19.13 28.44 -24.22
CA SER A 75 -18.34 27.56 -25.06
C SER A 75 -16.96 28.14 -25.25
N SER A 76 -15.93 27.45 -24.75
CA SER A 76 -14.58 27.63 -25.27
C SER A 76 -14.03 26.23 -25.60
N GLU A 77 -13.83 26.00 -26.89
CA GLU A 77 -13.13 24.82 -27.42
C GLU A 77 -11.75 24.72 -26.77
N LYS A 78 -11.55 23.69 -25.98
CA LYS A 78 -10.23 23.18 -25.59
C LYS A 78 -9.91 21.99 -26.48
N ALA A 79 -8.75 22.03 -27.10
CA ALA A 79 -8.20 20.94 -27.86
C ALA A 79 -8.11 19.68 -27.00
N ASP A 80 -8.65 18.60 -27.53
CA ASP A 80 -8.78 17.28 -26.95
C ASP A 80 -7.40 16.60 -26.96
N SER A 81 -6.75 16.52 -25.81
CA SER A 81 -5.67 15.58 -25.55
C SER A 81 -6.18 14.59 -24.50
N THR A 82 -7.09 13.70 -24.87
CA THR A 82 -7.44 12.54 -24.06
C THR A 82 -6.22 11.62 -23.98
N SER A 83 -5.71 11.41 -22.76
CA SER A 83 -4.67 10.41 -22.50
C SER A 83 -5.24 9.00 -22.74
N ALA A 84 -4.37 8.00 -22.92
CA ALA A 84 -4.81 6.60 -23.06
C ALA A 84 -5.64 6.17 -21.83
N GLY A 85 -5.25 6.61 -20.62
CA GLY A 85 -5.98 6.34 -19.39
C GLY A 85 -7.41 6.90 -19.36
N ASP A 86 -7.65 8.12 -19.94
CA ASP A 86 -9.00 8.68 -20.04
C ASP A 86 -9.90 7.86 -20.98
N THR A 87 -9.30 7.26 -22.01
CA THR A 87 -10.02 6.41 -22.96
C THR A 87 -10.42 5.08 -22.31
N GLU A 88 -9.53 4.47 -21.54
CA GLU A 88 -9.79 3.24 -20.80
C GLU A 88 -10.79 3.46 -19.67
N ARG A 89 -10.65 4.55 -18.92
CA ARG A 89 -11.63 4.95 -17.91
C ARG A 89 -13.04 5.14 -18.49
N ALA A 90 -13.15 5.74 -19.66
CA ALA A 90 -14.44 5.89 -20.33
C ALA A 90 -15.04 4.54 -20.78
N ALA A 91 -14.18 3.54 -21.04
CA ALA A 91 -14.60 2.20 -21.46
C ALA A 91 -15.03 1.31 -20.27
N TYR A 92 -14.36 1.42 -19.12
CA TYR A 92 -14.55 0.48 -17.99
C TYR A 92 -15.24 1.07 -16.75
N GLY A 93 -15.47 2.39 -16.69
CA GLY A 93 -16.10 3.04 -15.52
C GLY A 93 -15.12 3.35 -14.39
N THR A 94 -15.65 3.64 -13.22
CA THR A 94 -14.88 3.87 -11.99
C THR A 94 -15.06 2.69 -11.02
N GLY A 95 -14.14 2.49 -10.18
CA GLY A 95 -13.88 1.48 -9.21
C GLY A 95 -14.93 0.48 -8.81
N THR A 96 -15.93 0.89 -8.08
CA THR A 96 -17.03 0.00 -7.65
C THR A 96 -17.74 -0.65 -8.84
N ASP A 97 -17.80 0.02 -9.97
CA ASP A 97 -18.43 -0.48 -11.18
C ASP A 97 -17.57 -1.57 -11.85
N ILE A 98 -16.25 -1.40 -11.85
CA ILE A 98 -15.31 -2.41 -12.42
C ILE A 98 -15.37 -3.70 -11.60
N HIS A 99 -15.35 -3.60 -10.26
CA HIS A 99 -15.45 -4.78 -9.39
C HIS A 99 -16.76 -5.55 -9.58
N ALA A 100 -17.89 -4.84 -9.63
CA ALA A 100 -19.21 -5.46 -9.82
C ALA A 100 -19.28 -6.15 -11.19
N ALA A 101 -18.83 -5.48 -12.25
CA ALA A 101 -18.82 -6.03 -13.61
C ALA A 101 -17.92 -7.28 -13.71
N LEU A 102 -16.72 -7.24 -13.11
CA LEU A 102 -15.81 -8.38 -13.10
C LEU A 102 -16.40 -9.60 -12.37
N SER A 103 -17.10 -9.36 -11.26
CA SER A 103 -17.77 -10.44 -10.51
C SER A 103 -18.89 -11.10 -11.29
N GLU A 104 -19.66 -10.34 -12.07
CA GLU A 104 -20.69 -10.85 -12.97
C GLU A 104 -20.07 -11.63 -14.14
N GLU A 105 -19.04 -11.12 -14.78
CA GLU A 105 -18.32 -11.79 -15.89
C GLU A 105 -17.73 -13.13 -15.45
N TYR A 106 -17.18 -13.20 -14.22
CA TYR A 106 -16.62 -14.44 -13.69
C TYR A 106 -17.67 -15.52 -13.42
N ALA A 107 -18.92 -15.14 -13.12
CA ALA A 107 -19.98 -16.08 -12.84
C ALA A 107 -20.41 -16.90 -14.07
N ASP A 108 -20.23 -16.35 -15.28
CA ASP A 108 -20.70 -16.94 -16.54
C ASP A 108 -19.61 -17.78 -17.25
N THR A 109 -18.39 -17.84 -16.70
CA THR A 109 -17.25 -18.53 -17.32
C THR A 109 -16.73 -19.67 -16.47
N VAL A 110 -16.10 -20.67 -17.14
CA VAL A 110 -15.38 -21.76 -16.48
C VAL A 110 -13.89 -21.58 -16.79
N PRO A 111 -13.11 -21.02 -15.84
CA PRO A 111 -11.72 -20.71 -16.08
C PRO A 111 -10.86 -21.97 -16.10
N GLU A 112 -9.76 -21.91 -16.83
CA GLU A 112 -8.64 -22.85 -16.76
C GLU A 112 -7.76 -22.56 -15.54
N PHE A 113 -7.52 -21.25 -15.27
CA PHE A 113 -6.76 -20.76 -14.13
C PHE A 113 -7.59 -19.78 -13.30
N VAL A 114 -7.48 -19.91 -11.98
CA VAL A 114 -7.97 -18.93 -11.01
C VAL A 114 -6.79 -18.52 -10.15
N PHE A 115 -6.37 -17.27 -10.29
CA PHE A 115 -5.26 -16.69 -9.56
C PHE A 115 -5.73 -15.73 -8.46
N ILE A 116 -4.88 -15.54 -7.46
CA ILE A 116 -5.09 -14.63 -6.34
C ILE A 116 -4.22 -13.38 -6.56
N TYR A 117 -4.84 -12.21 -6.42
CA TYR A 117 -4.15 -10.92 -6.32
C TYR A 117 -4.35 -10.35 -4.93
N ALA A 118 -3.27 -10.12 -4.19
CA ALA A 118 -3.30 -9.54 -2.85
C ALA A 118 -3.01 -8.03 -2.91
N GLU A 119 -3.81 -7.27 -2.17
CA GLU A 119 -3.69 -5.81 -2.06
C GLU A 119 -3.98 -5.39 -0.61
N ASN A 120 -3.15 -4.53 -0.04
CA ASN A 120 -3.37 -4.03 1.31
C ASN A 120 -4.18 -2.73 1.35
N GLN A 121 -4.42 -2.09 0.21
CA GLN A 121 -5.23 -0.88 0.11
C GLN A 121 -6.72 -1.21 -0.02
N SER A 122 -7.57 -0.22 0.28
CA SER A 122 -9.03 -0.35 0.17
C SER A 122 -9.49 -0.55 -1.28
N TYR A 123 -10.71 -1.04 -1.43
CA TYR A 123 -11.32 -1.32 -2.74
C TYR A 123 -11.37 -0.11 -3.67
N ASP A 124 -11.52 1.11 -3.15
CA ASP A 124 -11.62 2.36 -3.89
C ASP A 124 -10.27 3.07 -4.08
N TYR A 125 -9.18 2.49 -3.58
CA TYR A 125 -7.85 3.06 -3.71
C TYR A 125 -7.32 2.91 -5.16
N PRO A 126 -6.58 3.89 -5.70
CA PRO A 126 -6.16 3.88 -7.10
C PRO A 126 -5.41 2.62 -7.55
N THR A 127 -4.50 2.09 -6.72
CA THR A 127 -3.75 0.87 -7.06
C THR A 127 -4.65 -0.36 -7.15
N THR A 128 -5.63 -0.48 -6.23
CA THR A 128 -6.63 -1.55 -6.25
C THR A 128 -7.53 -1.44 -7.48
N GLN A 129 -7.90 -0.21 -7.87
CA GLN A 129 -8.66 0.05 -9.08
C GLN A 129 -7.89 -0.34 -10.35
N GLY A 130 -6.58 -0.05 -10.38
CA GLY A 130 -5.69 -0.52 -11.43
C GLY A 130 -5.63 -2.05 -11.50
N ALA A 131 -5.61 -2.73 -10.34
CA ALA A 131 -5.65 -4.18 -10.27
C ALA A 131 -6.95 -4.78 -10.82
N TYR A 132 -8.10 -4.14 -10.56
CA TYR A 132 -9.38 -4.59 -11.13
C TYR A 132 -9.39 -4.44 -12.66
N LEU A 133 -8.93 -3.32 -13.19
CA LEU A 133 -8.83 -3.15 -14.65
C LEU A 133 -7.88 -4.19 -15.26
N PHE A 134 -6.72 -4.41 -14.65
CA PHE A 134 -5.78 -5.44 -15.06
C PHE A 134 -6.44 -6.82 -15.11
N ALA A 135 -7.11 -7.22 -14.02
CA ALA A 135 -7.78 -8.53 -13.93
C ALA A 135 -8.86 -8.70 -15.01
N ARG A 136 -9.64 -7.64 -15.26
CA ARG A 136 -10.68 -7.64 -16.28
C ARG A 136 -10.10 -7.78 -17.69
N MET A 137 -9.07 -7.00 -18.03
CA MET A 137 -8.41 -7.10 -19.34
C MET A 137 -7.80 -8.49 -19.57
N VAL A 138 -7.18 -9.10 -18.55
CA VAL A 138 -6.68 -10.48 -18.65
C VAL A 138 -7.80 -11.45 -18.90
N HIS A 139 -8.93 -11.33 -18.19
CA HIS A 139 -10.11 -12.18 -18.39
C HIS A 139 -10.65 -12.08 -19.82
N GLU A 140 -10.89 -10.86 -20.30
CA GLU A 140 -11.39 -10.59 -21.65
C GLU A 140 -10.44 -11.11 -22.73
N ARG A 141 -9.14 -10.82 -22.62
CA ARG A 141 -8.14 -11.18 -23.65
C ARG A 141 -7.77 -12.65 -23.67
N THR A 142 -8.02 -13.37 -22.57
CA THR A 142 -7.89 -14.83 -22.51
C THR A 142 -9.22 -15.57 -22.76
N GLU A 143 -10.26 -14.85 -23.22
CA GLU A 143 -11.59 -15.42 -23.47
C GLU A 143 -12.16 -16.15 -22.24
N GLY A 144 -11.90 -15.63 -21.04
CA GLY A 144 -12.37 -16.19 -19.76
C GLY A 144 -11.53 -17.35 -19.22
N ARG A 145 -10.43 -17.75 -19.86
CA ARG A 145 -9.58 -18.86 -19.38
C ARG A 145 -8.84 -18.50 -18.10
N ILE A 146 -8.46 -17.24 -17.91
CA ILE A 146 -7.78 -16.77 -16.71
C ILE A 146 -8.70 -15.81 -15.95
N GLN A 147 -8.93 -16.12 -14.68
CA GLN A 147 -9.58 -15.24 -13.70
C GLN A 147 -8.58 -14.84 -12.64
N ILE A 148 -8.51 -13.53 -12.30
CA ILE A 148 -7.68 -13.01 -11.21
C ILE A 148 -8.62 -12.44 -10.16
N ARG A 149 -8.62 -13.04 -8.96
CA ARG A 149 -9.46 -12.63 -7.83
C ARG A 149 -8.67 -11.72 -6.92
N ILE A 150 -9.18 -10.51 -6.72
CA ILE A 150 -8.52 -9.47 -5.92
C ILE A 150 -9.07 -9.52 -4.50
N TYR A 151 -8.16 -9.54 -3.55
CA TYR A 151 -8.39 -9.48 -2.12
C TYR A 151 -7.74 -8.20 -1.61
N ALA A 152 -8.57 -7.18 -1.35
CA ALA A 152 -8.17 -5.85 -0.89
C ALA A 152 -8.21 -5.75 0.65
N ASP A 153 -7.98 -4.54 1.20
CA ASP A 153 -8.05 -4.26 2.64
C ASP A 153 -7.18 -5.20 3.49
N ALA A 154 -6.00 -5.60 3.01
CA ALA A 154 -5.09 -6.53 3.69
C ALA A 154 -5.75 -7.86 4.11
N GLU A 155 -6.82 -8.31 3.41
CA GLU A 155 -7.58 -9.52 3.76
C GLU A 155 -6.70 -10.78 3.83
N LEU A 156 -5.60 -10.81 3.06
CA LEU A 156 -4.67 -11.95 3.01
C LEU A 156 -3.41 -11.78 3.86
N GLY A 157 -3.24 -10.66 4.53
CA GLY A 157 -2.10 -10.35 5.40
C GLY A 157 -1.35 -9.07 5.02
N SER A 158 -0.25 -8.80 5.74
CA SER A 158 0.62 -7.65 5.49
C SER A 158 1.36 -7.76 4.16
N GLU A 159 1.83 -6.63 3.64
CA GLU A 159 2.62 -6.60 2.41
C GLU A 159 3.90 -7.44 2.54
N GLU A 160 4.57 -7.36 3.67
CA GLU A 160 5.81 -8.09 3.96
C GLU A 160 5.57 -9.62 3.95
N ASP A 161 4.53 -10.11 4.64
CA ASP A 161 4.16 -11.53 4.64
C ASP A 161 3.79 -12.04 3.25
N LEU A 162 3.16 -11.19 2.43
CA LEU A 162 2.69 -11.53 1.09
C LEU A 162 3.82 -11.58 0.06
N ILE A 163 4.88 -10.74 0.20
CA ILE A 163 6.07 -10.83 -0.66
C ILE A 163 6.74 -12.19 -0.48
N ASP A 164 6.93 -12.64 0.76
CA ASP A 164 7.47 -13.97 1.04
C ASP A 164 6.62 -15.06 0.35
N GLN A 165 5.29 -14.99 0.50
CA GLN A 165 4.37 -15.95 -0.12
C GLN A 165 4.45 -15.93 -1.64
N LEU A 166 4.62 -14.77 -2.26
CA LEU A 166 4.76 -14.61 -3.71
C LEU A 166 5.96 -15.40 -4.24
N THR A 167 7.10 -15.38 -3.53
CA THR A 167 8.35 -16.02 -3.99
C THR A 167 8.22 -17.53 -4.18
N TYR A 168 7.32 -18.20 -3.44
CA TYR A 168 7.09 -19.67 -3.54
C TYR A 168 5.69 -20.04 -4.07
N GLY A 169 4.91 -19.07 -4.56
CA GLY A 169 3.61 -19.32 -5.20
C GLY A 169 2.45 -19.52 -4.22
N GLY A 170 2.56 -19.01 -2.99
CA GLY A 170 1.46 -18.94 -2.04
C GLY A 170 0.47 -17.82 -2.36
N CYS A 171 0.95 -16.76 -3.06
CA CYS A 171 0.17 -15.74 -3.72
C CYS A 171 0.60 -15.67 -5.19
N ASP A 172 -0.33 -15.41 -6.11
CA ASP A 172 -0.03 -15.37 -7.55
C ASP A 172 0.38 -13.98 -8.03
N PHE A 173 -0.31 -12.96 -7.57
CA PHE A 173 -0.06 -11.54 -7.86
C PHE A 173 -0.21 -10.71 -6.60
N MET A 174 0.49 -9.59 -6.55
CA MET A 174 0.31 -8.54 -5.54
C MET A 174 0.80 -7.20 -6.04
N ARG A 175 0.41 -6.12 -5.36
CA ARG A 175 1.09 -4.85 -5.42
C ARG A 175 2.01 -4.73 -4.21
N ALA A 176 3.19 -4.18 -4.40
CA ALA A 176 4.13 -3.90 -3.32
C ALA A 176 4.87 -2.58 -3.54
N SER A 177 5.19 -1.90 -2.42
CA SER A 177 6.07 -0.75 -2.41
C SER A 177 7.51 -1.17 -2.74
N VAL A 178 8.23 -0.37 -3.53
CA VAL A 178 9.66 -0.62 -3.78
C VAL A 178 10.45 -0.66 -2.47
N ALA A 179 10.01 0.05 -1.42
CA ALA A 179 10.68 0.07 -0.14
C ALA A 179 10.81 -1.32 0.51
N THR A 180 9.75 -2.13 0.44
CA THR A 180 9.70 -3.48 1.01
C THR A 180 10.42 -4.52 0.12
N LEU A 181 10.67 -4.17 -1.14
CA LEU A 181 11.37 -5.06 -2.10
C LEU A 181 12.88 -4.97 -2.03
N THR A 182 13.46 -4.00 -1.31
CA THR A 182 14.91 -3.78 -1.25
C THR A 182 15.69 -4.90 -0.57
N GLU A 183 15.04 -5.73 0.25
CA GLU A 183 15.66 -6.95 0.82
C GLU A 183 15.85 -8.04 -0.24
N TYR A 184 14.95 -8.12 -1.23
CA TYR A 184 15.02 -9.09 -2.33
C TYR A 184 15.90 -8.60 -3.48
N ASN A 185 15.93 -7.26 -3.69
CA ASN A 185 16.74 -6.61 -4.71
C ASN A 185 17.31 -5.27 -4.20
N PRO A 186 18.54 -5.24 -3.69
CA PRO A 186 19.16 -4.00 -3.19
C PRO A 186 19.32 -2.90 -4.25
N GLU A 187 19.35 -3.23 -5.55
CA GLU A 187 19.42 -2.25 -6.64
C GLU A 187 18.17 -1.34 -6.66
N ALA A 188 17.02 -1.85 -6.21
CA ALA A 188 15.79 -1.07 -6.11
C ALA A 188 15.90 0.16 -5.19
N ASN A 189 16.88 0.21 -4.27
CA ASN A 189 17.14 1.40 -3.45
C ASN A 189 17.38 2.67 -4.29
N VAL A 190 17.88 2.55 -5.53
CA VAL A 190 18.15 3.72 -6.38
C VAL A 190 16.88 4.55 -6.63
N LEU A 191 15.69 3.89 -6.70
CA LEU A 191 14.42 4.58 -7.00
C LEU A 191 13.88 5.39 -5.83
N MET A 192 14.26 5.05 -4.60
CA MET A 192 13.70 5.66 -3.40
C MET A 192 14.67 6.60 -2.68
N MET A 193 15.80 6.94 -3.34
CA MET A 193 16.77 7.88 -2.77
C MET A 193 16.12 9.23 -2.50
N PRO A 194 16.28 9.80 -1.29
CA PRO A 194 15.69 11.08 -0.95
C PRO A 194 16.13 12.19 -1.91
N TYR A 195 15.15 12.98 -2.39
CA TYR A 195 15.37 14.10 -3.32
C TYR A 195 16.04 13.73 -4.65
N LEU A 196 15.83 12.48 -5.12
CA LEU A 196 16.41 11.99 -6.38
C LEU A 196 15.80 12.69 -7.60
N TYR A 197 14.48 12.81 -7.61
CA TYR A 197 13.73 13.32 -8.77
C TYR A 197 13.40 14.81 -8.60
N ASP A 198 13.58 15.56 -9.68
CA ASP A 198 13.20 16.97 -9.74
C ASP A 198 11.69 17.16 -10.00
N SER A 199 11.06 16.19 -10.65
CA SER A 199 9.63 16.23 -10.96
C SER A 199 8.98 14.83 -11.02
N LYS A 200 7.65 14.81 -11.02
CA LYS A 200 6.86 13.59 -11.27
C LYS A 200 7.09 13.08 -12.70
N GLU A 201 7.16 13.98 -13.66
CA GLU A 201 7.39 13.67 -15.08
C GLU A 201 8.73 12.99 -15.29
N GLN A 202 9.80 13.50 -14.65
CA GLN A 202 11.11 12.86 -14.70
C GLN A 202 11.05 11.44 -14.15
N MET A 203 10.43 11.23 -12.98
CA MET A 203 10.27 9.89 -12.41
C MET A 203 9.59 8.95 -13.40
N TRP A 204 8.50 9.38 -14.04
CA TRP A 204 7.78 8.55 -14.99
C TRP A 204 8.56 8.29 -16.27
N ASN A 205 9.36 9.24 -16.74
CA ASN A 205 10.25 9.03 -17.89
C ASN A 205 11.35 7.99 -17.56
N VAL A 206 11.82 7.96 -16.32
CA VAL A 206 12.73 6.91 -15.82
C VAL A 206 12.03 5.56 -15.78
N LEU A 207 10.86 5.48 -15.14
CA LEU A 207 10.14 4.21 -14.89
C LEU A 207 9.60 3.55 -16.17
N LEU A 208 9.15 4.35 -17.14
CA LEU A 208 8.63 3.86 -18.41
C LEU A 208 9.71 3.74 -19.51
N GLY A 209 10.95 4.13 -19.19
CA GLY A 209 12.10 4.07 -20.09
C GLY A 209 12.98 2.83 -19.85
N GLU A 210 14.15 2.84 -20.50
CA GLU A 210 15.16 1.76 -20.42
C GLU A 210 15.60 1.49 -18.99
N ILE A 211 15.68 2.51 -18.12
CA ILE A 211 16.08 2.37 -16.73
C ILE A 211 15.04 1.56 -15.95
N GLY A 212 13.75 1.84 -16.15
CA GLY A 212 12.67 1.09 -15.51
C GLY A 212 12.64 -0.37 -15.94
N ASP A 213 12.88 -0.64 -17.24
CA ASP A 213 12.98 -2.02 -17.76
C ASP A 213 14.21 -2.76 -17.17
N GLU A 214 15.36 -2.08 -17.03
CA GLU A 214 16.57 -2.61 -16.39
C GLU A 214 16.30 -2.98 -14.92
N LEU A 215 15.67 -2.09 -14.17
CA LEU A 215 15.31 -2.30 -12.78
C LEU A 215 14.28 -3.41 -12.58
N MET A 216 13.25 -3.51 -13.44
CA MET A 216 12.34 -4.67 -13.38
C MET A 216 13.08 -5.98 -13.67
N LYS A 217 14.01 -5.97 -14.60
CA LYS A 217 14.83 -7.14 -14.94
C LYS A 217 15.80 -7.54 -13.82
N SER A 218 16.27 -6.63 -13.00
CA SER A 218 17.19 -6.93 -11.89
C SER A 218 16.58 -7.84 -10.82
N PHE A 219 15.27 -8.10 -10.85
CA PHE A 219 14.60 -9.11 -10.02
C PHE A 219 14.75 -10.54 -10.54
N GLU A 220 15.42 -10.78 -11.67
CA GLU A 220 15.62 -12.15 -12.17
C GLU A 220 16.32 -13.02 -11.11
N GLY A 221 15.75 -14.20 -10.85
CA GLY A 221 16.27 -15.17 -9.88
C GLY A 221 15.81 -14.98 -8.44
N THR A 222 15.02 -13.94 -8.13
CA THR A 222 14.44 -13.72 -6.79
C THR A 222 13.15 -14.51 -6.56
N GLY A 223 12.53 -15.06 -7.60
CA GLY A 223 11.19 -15.63 -7.56
C GLY A 223 10.06 -14.61 -7.76
N ILE A 224 10.42 -13.32 -7.86
CA ILE A 224 9.52 -12.19 -8.08
C ILE A 224 9.62 -11.76 -9.55
N VAL A 225 8.48 -11.60 -10.21
CA VAL A 225 8.38 -11.12 -11.60
C VAL A 225 7.62 -9.79 -11.62
N PRO A 226 8.32 -8.65 -11.72
CA PRO A 226 7.66 -7.36 -11.90
C PRO A 226 6.93 -7.30 -13.26
N LEU A 227 5.74 -6.69 -13.26
CA LEU A 227 4.92 -6.56 -14.47
C LEU A 227 4.81 -5.11 -14.94
N ASN A 228 4.57 -4.18 -14.03
CA ASN A 228 4.42 -2.75 -14.30
C ASN A 228 4.58 -1.90 -13.04
N TRP A 229 4.74 -0.59 -13.25
CA TRP A 229 4.83 0.43 -12.21
C TRP A 229 3.46 1.06 -11.94
N TYR A 230 3.20 1.40 -10.67
CA TYR A 230 2.09 2.24 -10.24
C TYR A 230 2.59 3.50 -9.54
N ASP A 231 1.78 4.56 -9.57
CA ASP A 231 2.03 5.81 -8.85
C ASP A 231 1.83 5.61 -7.35
N ALA A 232 2.62 6.31 -6.56
CA ALA A 232 2.44 6.41 -5.12
C ALA A 232 2.67 7.85 -4.62
N GLY A 233 2.68 8.81 -5.54
CA GLY A 233 2.80 10.23 -5.25
C GLY A 233 4.12 10.63 -4.63
N VAL A 234 4.05 11.67 -3.81
CA VAL A 234 5.17 12.23 -3.04
C VAL A 234 4.95 11.91 -1.58
N ARG A 235 5.99 11.41 -0.92
CA ARG A 235 5.97 11.17 0.52
C ARG A 235 6.40 12.42 1.25
N ASN A 236 5.62 12.75 2.28
CA ASN A 236 5.79 13.90 3.15
C ASN A 236 5.59 13.46 4.59
N PHE A 237 6.22 14.15 5.53
CA PHE A 237 5.99 13.90 6.95
C PHE A 237 4.63 14.41 7.42
N TYR A 238 4.08 13.75 8.45
CA TYR A 238 2.94 14.22 9.22
C TYR A 238 3.07 13.84 10.70
N PHE A 239 2.58 14.71 11.60
CA PHE A 239 2.81 14.59 13.04
C PHE A 239 1.57 14.94 13.85
N SER A 240 1.54 14.45 15.11
CA SER A 240 0.56 14.84 16.12
C SER A 240 0.79 16.25 16.69
N GLU A 241 1.97 16.84 16.47
CA GLU A 241 2.36 18.19 16.87
C GLU A 241 3.02 18.95 15.69
N PRO A 242 2.99 20.30 15.68
CA PRO A 242 3.55 21.05 14.56
C PRO A 242 5.07 20.93 14.49
N ILE A 243 5.60 20.54 13.33
CA ILE A 243 7.03 20.53 12.98
C ILE A 243 7.26 21.62 11.95
N ARG A 244 8.02 22.64 12.27
CA ARG A 244 8.19 23.84 11.45
C ARG A 244 9.59 24.03 10.88
N SER A 245 10.55 23.23 11.33
CA SER A 245 11.94 23.25 10.90
C SER A 245 12.56 21.86 10.99
N VAL A 246 13.70 21.67 10.36
CA VAL A 246 14.47 20.40 10.44
C VAL A 246 14.88 20.08 11.88
N GLU A 247 15.16 21.11 12.70
CA GLU A 247 15.54 20.96 14.10
C GLU A 247 14.44 20.34 14.95
N ASP A 248 13.18 20.56 14.61
CA ASP A 248 12.03 20.03 15.35
C ASP A 248 11.89 18.51 15.18
N LEU A 249 12.54 17.91 14.18
CA LEU A 249 12.56 16.46 13.93
C LEU A 249 13.40 15.70 14.98
N ALA A 250 14.30 16.41 15.68
CA ALA A 250 15.24 15.78 16.59
C ALA A 250 14.54 15.03 17.74
N GLY A 251 14.87 13.75 17.90
CA GLY A 251 14.30 12.86 18.94
C GLY A 251 12.85 12.46 18.72
N LYS A 252 12.21 12.79 17.59
CA LYS A 252 10.87 12.33 17.28
C LYS A 252 10.91 10.88 16.87
N ARG A 253 10.01 10.08 17.44
CA ARG A 253 9.76 8.70 16.97
C ARG A 253 8.89 8.79 15.72
N ILE A 254 9.44 8.37 14.60
CA ILE A 254 8.80 8.48 13.29
C ILE A 254 8.62 7.08 12.71
N ARG A 255 7.40 6.72 12.36
CA ARG A 255 7.11 5.48 11.66
C ARG A 255 7.71 5.47 10.27
N VAL A 256 8.31 4.34 9.90
CA VAL A 256 8.78 4.04 8.55
C VAL A 256 8.33 2.66 8.11
N GLN A 257 8.35 2.41 6.80
CA GLN A 257 8.25 1.08 6.22
C GLN A 257 9.49 0.24 6.62
N ASP A 258 9.43 -1.07 6.47
CA ASP A 258 10.60 -1.93 6.71
C ASP A 258 11.60 -1.77 5.57
N SER A 259 12.42 -0.75 5.71
CA SER A 259 13.50 -0.37 4.79
C SER A 259 14.66 0.19 5.58
N ALA A 260 15.84 -0.40 5.40
CA ALA A 260 17.08 0.05 6.05
C ALA A 260 17.41 1.50 5.64
N LEU A 261 17.19 1.87 4.37
CA LEU A 261 17.41 3.22 3.87
C LEU A 261 16.51 4.23 4.58
N MET A 262 15.19 3.93 4.71
CA MET A 262 14.26 4.84 5.38
C MET A 262 14.57 4.97 6.88
N GLN A 263 15.00 3.90 7.54
CA GLN A 263 15.44 3.96 8.92
C GLN A 263 16.68 4.87 9.08
N ASP A 264 17.68 4.72 8.22
CA ASP A 264 18.89 5.54 8.27
C ASP A 264 18.61 7.00 7.86
N PHE A 265 17.68 7.23 6.93
CA PHE A 265 17.16 8.57 6.63
C PHE A 265 16.65 9.25 7.90
N ILE A 266 15.75 8.61 8.64
CA ILE A 266 15.21 9.18 9.89
C ILE A 266 16.30 9.41 10.93
N ARG A 267 17.27 8.50 11.07
CA ARG A 267 18.39 8.68 12.02
C ARG A 267 19.25 9.88 11.65
N LEU A 268 19.54 10.08 10.35
CA LEU A 268 20.37 11.20 9.88
C LEU A 268 19.72 12.55 10.14
N ILE A 269 18.42 12.67 10.00
CA ILE A 269 17.68 13.92 10.30
C ILE A 269 17.45 14.12 11.81
N GLY A 270 17.98 13.22 12.65
CA GLY A 270 17.93 13.32 14.11
C GLY A 270 16.71 12.67 14.77
N GLY A 271 15.85 11.99 14.01
CA GLY A 271 14.70 11.26 14.52
C GLY A 271 15.03 9.83 14.96
N GLU A 272 14.05 9.14 15.52
CA GLU A 272 14.10 7.74 15.94
C GLU A 272 13.15 6.92 15.05
N PRO A 273 13.65 6.07 14.13
CA PRO A 273 12.79 5.28 13.25
C PRO A 273 12.08 4.17 14.02
N VAL A 274 10.80 3.97 13.73
CA VAL A 274 9.97 2.88 14.27
C VAL A 274 9.34 2.13 13.11
N ILE A 275 9.80 0.91 12.86
CA ILE A 275 9.18 0.04 11.85
C ILE A 275 7.78 -0.35 12.32
N THR A 276 6.79 -0.14 11.46
CA THR A 276 5.41 -0.53 11.73
C THR A 276 4.74 -0.88 10.40
N VAL A 277 4.07 -2.03 10.32
CA VAL A 277 3.27 -2.41 9.14
C VAL A 277 2.21 -1.35 8.85
N PHE A 278 1.79 -1.24 7.61
CA PHE A 278 0.95 -0.13 7.15
C PHE A 278 -0.37 -0.02 7.92
N ASP A 279 -1.04 -1.16 8.17
CA ASP A 279 -2.35 -1.21 8.83
C ASP A 279 -2.32 -0.79 10.31
N ASP A 280 -1.16 -0.88 10.97
CA ASP A 280 -0.98 -0.53 12.39
C ASP A 280 -0.57 0.94 12.61
N VAL A 281 -0.41 1.74 11.56
CA VAL A 281 0.11 3.12 11.67
C VAL A 281 -0.86 4.03 12.42
N TYR A 282 -2.17 3.92 12.16
CA TYR A 282 -3.18 4.71 12.86
C TYR A 282 -3.10 4.46 14.38
N GLU A 283 -3.10 3.19 14.81
CA GLU A 283 -2.97 2.82 16.24
C GLU A 283 -1.65 3.31 16.83
N ALA A 284 -0.55 3.24 16.08
CA ALA A 284 0.75 3.71 16.54
C ALA A 284 0.78 5.23 16.79
N LEU A 285 0.06 6.01 15.98
CA LEU A 285 -0.12 7.44 16.15
C LEU A 285 -1.09 7.75 17.32
N GLU A 286 -2.27 7.11 17.35
CA GLU A 286 -3.29 7.31 18.37
C GLU A 286 -2.76 6.99 19.79
N THR A 287 -1.95 5.93 19.92
CA THR A 287 -1.35 5.52 21.21
C THR A 287 -0.03 6.23 21.52
N GLU A 288 0.36 7.21 20.72
CA GLU A 288 1.63 7.94 20.87
C GLU A 288 2.87 7.02 20.87
N ARG A 289 2.77 5.81 20.29
CA ARG A 289 3.93 4.93 20.05
C ARG A 289 4.91 5.61 19.10
N VAL A 290 4.40 6.37 18.15
CA VAL A 290 5.14 7.28 17.27
C VAL A 290 4.56 8.69 17.37
N ALA A 291 5.40 9.71 17.17
CA ALA A 291 4.98 11.11 17.14
C ALA A 291 4.51 11.53 15.73
N GLY A 292 4.92 10.78 14.72
CA GLY A 292 4.60 11.04 13.32
C GLY A 292 4.94 9.87 12.43
N ALA A 293 4.62 10.04 11.15
CA ALA A 293 4.93 9.11 10.08
C ALA A 293 5.18 9.88 8.79
N GLU A 294 5.37 9.17 7.68
CA GLU A 294 5.54 9.77 6.37
C GLU A 294 4.77 8.96 5.33
N ASN A 295 4.08 9.63 4.42
CA ASN A 295 3.38 9.04 3.29
C ASN A 295 2.86 10.12 2.32
N ASN A 296 2.17 9.67 1.25
CA ASN A 296 1.46 10.50 0.30
C ASN A 296 0.07 10.95 0.82
N TRP A 297 -0.58 11.88 0.10
CA TRP A 297 -1.90 12.40 0.47
C TRP A 297 -3.00 11.34 0.49
N ASN A 298 -2.99 10.40 -0.46
CA ASN A 298 -4.02 9.38 -0.59
C ASN A 298 -4.01 8.42 0.61
N SER A 299 -2.82 7.93 0.99
CA SER A 299 -2.66 7.07 2.16
C SER A 299 -2.94 7.80 3.48
N TYR A 300 -2.51 9.07 3.59
CA TYR A 300 -2.77 9.90 4.77
C TYR A 300 -4.28 10.09 5.00
N GLU A 301 -5.04 10.25 3.92
CA GLU A 301 -6.49 10.39 3.96
C GLU A 301 -7.18 9.04 4.18
N SER A 302 -6.91 8.03 3.32
CA SER A 302 -7.65 6.77 3.31
C SER A 302 -7.52 5.97 4.61
N MET A 303 -6.36 6.09 5.30
CA MET A 303 -6.10 5.44 6.58
C MET A 303 -6.50 6.31 7.79
N GLY A 304 -7.11 7.48 7.57
CA GLY A 304 -7.55 8.36 8.64
C GLY A 304 -6.42 8.98 9.46
N HIS A 305 -5.15 8.92 9.01
CA HIS A 305 -4.01 9.41 9.78
C HIS A 305 -4.13 10.90 10.14
N TYR A 306 -4.86 11.69 9.32
CA TYR A 306 -5.11 13.11 9.56
C TYR A 306 -5.93 13.39 10.83
N GLU A 307 -6.67 12.41 11.33
CA GLU A 307 -7.46 12.55 12.55
C GLU A 307 -6.58 12.57 13.81
N VAL A 308 -5.45 11.84 13.79
CA VAL A 308 -4.54 11.65 14.93
C VAL A 308 -3.19 12.36 14.75
N ALA A 309 -2.84 12.75 13.52
CA ALA A 309 -1.61 13.48 13.17
C ALA A 309 -1.93 14.63 12.20
N PRO A 310 -2.59 15.72 12.67
CA PRO A 310 -3.17 16.76 11.82
C PRO A 310 -2.17 17.78 11.26
N TYR A 311 -0.87 17.59 11.41
CA TYR A 311 0.17 18.50 10.90
C TYR A 311 0.93 17.84 9.77
N TYR A 312 0.62 18.22 8.53
CA TYR A 312 1.22 17.68 7.32
C TYR A 312 2.32 18.61 6.81
N VAL A 313 3.56 18.12 6.74
CA VAL A 313 4.74 18.90 6.38
C VAL A 313 5.10 18.65 4.93
N LEU A 314 5.07 19.69 4.09
CA LEU A 314 5.44 19.60 2.67
C LEU A 314 6.97 19.64 2.52
N ASP A 315 7.62 18.55 2.79
CA ASP A 315 9.06 18.38 2.61
C ASP A 315 9.42 17.59 1.35
N GLY A 316 8.51 16.77 0.84
CA GLY A 316 8.65 16.08 -0.44
C GLY A 316 9.90 15.22 -0.53
N HIS A 317 10.28 14.54 0.56
CA HIS A 317 11.59 13.92 0.71
C HIS A 317 11.83 12.77 -0.26
N THR A 318 10.80 12.05 -0.70
CA THR A 318 10.97 10.97 -1.67
C THR A 318 9.71 10.67 -2.47
N ARG A 319 9.91 9.99 -3.60
CA ARG A 319 8.90 9.33 -4.40
C ARG A 319 9.26 7.86 -4.44
N ILE A 320 8.44 7.01 -3.86
CA ILE A 320 8.66 5.57 -3.84
C ILE A 320 7.59 4.94 -4.73
N PRO A 321 7.93 4.53 -5.97
CA PRO A 321 6.95 3.90 -6.85
C PRO A 321 6.54 2.54 -6.31
N GLU A 322 5.46 2.02 -6.85
CA GLU A 322 4.96 0.70 -6.52
C GLU A 322 5.03 -0.23 -7.74
N LEU A 323 5.11 -1.51 -7.48
CA LEU A 323 5.19 -2.55 -8.50
C LEU A 323 4.01 -3.51 -8.40
N VAL A 324 3.41 -3.81 -9.53
CA VAL A 324 2.58 -5.01 -9.67
C VAL A 324 3.49 -6.19 -9.94
N LEU A 325 3.37 -7.20 -9.11
CA LEU A 325 4.25 -8.36 -9.08
C LEU A 325 3.47 -9.63 -9.40
N MET A 326 4.14 -10.58 -10.04
CA MET A 326 3.65 -11.94 -10.24
C MET A 326 4.65 -12.93 -9.65
N SER A 327 4.17 -14.03 -9.10
CA SER A 327 5.01 -15.13 -8.65
C SER A 327 5.72 -15.79 -9.83
N GLY A 328 7.03 -16.03 -9.71
CA GLY A 328 7.79 -16.82 -10.67
C GLY A 328 7.23 -18.23 -10.84
N VAL A 329 6.77 -18.83 -9.72
CA VAL A 329 6.11 -20.16 -9.73
C VAL A 329 4.80 -20.14 -10.52
N THR A 330 4.04 -19.06 -10.46
CA THR A 330 2.81 -18.90 -11.23
C THR A 330 3.11 -18.63 -12.70
N MET A 331 4.13 -17.82 -13.00
CA MET A 331 4.59 -17.57 -14.36
C MET A 331 4.97 -18.88 -15.10
N GLU A 332 5.58 -19.85 -14.42
CA GLU A 332 5.97 -21.13 -15.00
C GLU A 332 4.76 -22.06 -15.33
N LYS A 333 3.58 -21.77 -14.77
CA LYS A 333 2.37 -22.60 -14.99
C LYS A 333 1.61 -22.21 -16.25
N ILE A 334 1.83 -21.04 -16.82
CA ILE A 334 1.09 -20.49 -17.95
C ILE A 334 1.88 -20.58 -19.25
N SER A 335 1.18 -20.45 -20.37
CA SER A 335 1.81 -20.40 -21.69
C SER A 335 2.56 -19.08 -21.92
N GLU A 336 3.52 -19.08 -22.86
CA GLU A 336 4.20 -17.84 -23.29
C GLU A 336 3.20 -16.80 -23.85
N GLU A 337 2.13 -17.25 -24.50
CA GLU A 337 1.05 -16.41 -25.03
C GLU A 337 0.28 -15.75 -23.88
N ASP A 338 -0.12 -16.50 -22.86
CA ASP A 338 -0.80 -15.97 -21.68
C ASP A 338 0.10 -15.02 -20.88
N ALA A 339 1.39 -15.35 -20.74
CA ALA A 339 2.37 -14.48 -20.12
C ALA A 339 2.53 -13.12 -20.86
N ALA A 340 2.49 -13.14 -22.19
CA ALA A 340 2.51 -11.92 -23.00
C ALA A 340 1.24 -11.10 -22.80
N ILE A 341 0.06 -11.72 -22.80
CA ILE A 341 -1.23 -11.07 -22.52
C ILE A 341 -1.20 -10.40 -21.15
N ILE A 342 -0.78 -11.11 -20.10
CA ILE A 342 -0.69 -10.59 -18.73
C ILE A 342 0.22 -9.36 -18.67
N ARG A 343 1.41 -9.40 -19.28
CA ARG A 343 2.34 -8.26 -19.31
C ARG A 343 1.76 -7.04 -20.04
N GLU A 344 1.08 -7.25 -21.15
CA GLU A 344 0.44 -6.15 -21.91
C GLU A 344 -0.72 -5.53 -21.10
N CYS A 345 -1.57 -6.35 -20.48
CA CYS A 345 -2.67 -5.88 -19.63
C CYS A 345 -2.14 -5.09 -18.43
N ALA A 346 -1.07 -5.56 -17.79
CA ALA A 346 -0.45 -4.85 -16.68
C ALA A 346 0.08 -3.47 -17.10
N ARG A 347 0.75 -3.37 -18.26
CA ARG A 347 1.21 -2.07 -18.78
C ARG A 347 0.06 -1.11 -19.08
N SER A 348 -1.02 -1.61 -19.67
CA SER A 348 -2.20 -0.78 -19.95
C SER A 348 -2.86 -0.27 -18.65
N ALA A 349 -2.85 -1.08 -17.59
CA ALA A 349 -3.38 -0.67 -16.29
C ALA A 349 -2.58 0.48 -15.64
N THR A 350 -1.29 0.65 -15.96
CA THR A 350 -0.47 1.75 -15.45
C THR A 350 -1.03 3.12 -15.82
N ASP A 351 -1.41 3.33 -17.08
CA ASP A 351 -1.92 4.63 -17.54
C ASP A 351 -3.25 4.98 -16.87
N TYR A 352 -4.11 3.98 -16.68
CA TYR A 352 -5.36 4.15 -15.95
C TYR A 352 -5.11 4.51 -14.49
N GLU A 353 -4.27 3.75 -13.79
CA GLU A 353 -3.95 3.96 -12.37
C GLU A 353 -3.37 5.37 -12.15
N ARG A 354 -2.40 5.80 -12.96
CA ARG A 354 -1.80 7.14 -12.90
C ARG A 354 -2.83 8.27 -13.07
N ALA A 355 -3.80 8.09 -13.95
CA ALA A 355 -4.85 9.08 -14.16
C ALA A 355 -5.75 9.21 -12.94
N ILE A 356 -6.24 8.09 -12.40
CA ILE A 356 -7.11 8.12 -11.22
C ILE A 356 -6.34 8.46 -9.93
N TRP A 357 -5.02 8.15 -9.87
CA TRP A 357 -4.16 8.57 -8.77
C TRP A 357 -4.15 10.09 -8.63
N GLN A 358 -3.94 10.81 -9.72
CA GLN A 358 -3.87 12.26 -9.71
C GLN A 358 -5.20 12.90 -9.26
N GLU A 359 -6.33 12.36 -9.70
CA GLU A 359 -7.65 12.84 -9.27
C GLU A 359 -7.86 12.61 -7.76
N ARG A 360 -7.56 11.39 -7.30
CA ARG A 360 -7.70 11.01 -5.88
C ARG A 360 -6.79 11.85 -4.99
N GLU A 361 -5.54 12.12 -5.39
CA GLU A 361 -4.60 12.94 -4.63
C GLU A 361 -5.14 14.34 -4.36
N GLU A 362 -5.74 14.97 -5.37
CA GLU A 362 -6.36 16.29 -5.23
C GLU A 362 -7.62 16.24 -4.33
N GLU A 363 -8.40 15.18 -4.42
CA GLU A 363 -9.58 14.97 -3.57
C GLU A 363 -9.17 14.74 -2.11
N SER A 364 -8.22 13.84 -1.86
CA SER A 364 -7.69 13.54 -0.52
C SER A 364 -7.12 14.80 0.14
N ARG A 365 -6.30 15.56 -0.60
CA ARG A 365 -5.76 16.82 -0.11
C ARG A 365 -6.84 17.82 0.31
N LYS A 366 -7.88 18.00 -0.51
CA LYS A 366 -9.01 18.90 -0.19
C LYS A 366 -9.77 18.44 1.03
N LEU A 367 -10.02 17.12 1.12
CA LEU A 367 -10.74 16.52 2.23
C LEU A 367 -10.00 16.76 3.55
N VAL A 368 -8.74 16.39 3.65
CA VAL A 368 -7.98 16.49 4.90
C VAL A 368 -7.78 17.95 5.34
N ILE A 369 -7.55 18.88 4.41
CA ILE A 369 -7.47 20.32 4.71
C ILE A 369 -8.82 20.83 5.24
N SER A 370 -9.93 20.44 4.62
CA SER A 370 -11.27 20.84 5.08
C SER A 370 -11.65 20.21 6.44
N SER A 371 -11.02 19.09 6.80
CA SER A 371 -11.17 18.41 8.10
C SER A 371 -10.32 19.02 9.21
N GLY A 372 -9.44 19.98 8.88
CA GLY A 372 -8.65 20.73 9.87
C GLY A 372 -7.15 20.45 9.87
N THR A 373 -6.65 19.68 8.92
CA THR A 373 -5.19 19.46 8.75
C THR A 373 -4.49 20.79 8.49
N GLU A 374 -3.49 21.12 9.31
CA GLU A 374 -2.56 22.23 9.07
C GLU A 374 -1.44 21.76 8.14
N VAL A 375 -1.36 22.39 6.97
CA VAL A 375 -0.27 22.16 6.01
C VAL A 375 0.87 23.10 6.34
N ILE A 376 2.04 22.54 6.61
CA ILE A 376 3.26 23.27 6.96
C ILE A 376 4.24 23.15 5.80
N GLU A 377 4.73 24.25 5.28
CA GLU A 377 5.78 24.28 4.27
C GLU A 377 7.13 24.52 4.94
N PHE A 378 8.11 23.65 4.69
CA PHE A 378 9.49 23.91 5.07
C PHE A 378 10.06 25.03 4.19
N SER A 379 10.95 25.84 4.77
CA SER A 379 11.68 26.84 4.00
C SER A 379 12.63 26.18 2.98
N ASP A 380 12.99 26.92 1.91
CA ASP A 380 14.01 26.46 0.96
C ASP A 380 15.32 26.10 1.68
N GLY A 381 15.65 26.80 2.76
CA GLY A 381 16.83 26.52 3.58
C GLY A 381 16.73 25.21 4.37
N ASP A 382 15.54 24.85 4.85
CA ASP A 382 15.29 23.56 5.50
C ASP A 382 15.40 22.41 4.49
N ILE A 383 14.84 22.57 3.30
CA ILE A 383 14.92 21.56 2.24
C ILE A 383 16.38 21.36 1.80
N GLU A 384 17.13 22.43 1.59
CA GLU A 384 18.56 22.31 1.22
C GLU A 384 19.37 21.63 2.32
N LYS A 385 19.10 21.96 3.58
CA LYS A 385 19.69 21.30 4.73
C LYS A 385 19.38 19.81 4.78
N LEU A 386 18.13 19.39 4.51
CA LEU A 386 17.77 17.99 4.42
C LEU A 386 18.53 17.29 3.29
N ARG A 387 18.64 17.90 2.11
CA ARG A 387 19.43 17.38 0.99
C ARG A 387 20.91 17.13 1.38
N GLU A 388 21.52 18.06 2.09
CA GLU A 388 22.90 17.94 2.59
C GLU A 388 23.01 16.79 3.62
N ILE A 389 22.08 16.72 4.59
CA ILE A 389 22.08 15.71 5.65
C ILE A 389 21.97 14.30 5.06
N VAL A 390 21.13 14.10 4.04
CA VAL A 390 20.87 12.76 3.48
C VAL A 390 21.84 12.35 2.38
N ALA A 391 22.68 13.25 1.90
CA ALA A 391 23.65 12.97 0.84
C ALA A 391 24.51 11.70 1.07
N PRO A 392 24.95 11.36 2.30
CA PRO A 392 25.70 10.14 2.56
C PRO A 392 24.96 8.84 2.22
N LEU A 393 23.61 8.84 2.21
CA LEU A 393 22.83 7.65 1.87
C LEU A 393 23.06 7.18 0.45
N TYR A 394 23.37 8.10 -0.47
CA TYR A 394 23.65 7.76 -1.87
C TYR A 394 24.85 6.84 -2.01
N GLU A 395 25.95 7.12 -1.31
CA GLU A 395 27.11 6.23 -1.30
C GLU A 395 26.84 4.95 -0.53
N GLN A 396 26.13 5.03 0.60
CA GLN A 396 25.85 3.89 1.47
C GLN A 396 24.97 2.84 0.78
N TYR A 397 23.90 3.27 0.10
CA TYR A 397 22.89 2.36 -0.49
C TYR A 397 23.06 2.16 -1.99
N CYS A 398 23.67 3.11 -2.68
CA CYS A 398 23.80 3.13 -4.13
C CYS A 398 25.25 3.25 -4.61
N GLY A 399 26.26 3.10 -3.75
CA GLY A 399 27.67 3.23 -4.15
C GLY A 399 28.08 2.32 -5.31
N GLY A 400 27.47 1.12 -5.41
CA GLY A 400 27.64 0.22 -6.55
C GLY A 400 26.83 0.57 -7.81
N TYR A 401 25.91 1.56 -7.72
CA TYR A 401 24.93 1.93 -8.75
C TYR A 401 24.95 3.44 -9.06
N MET A 402 26.06 4.12 -8.81
CA MET A 402 26.15 5.57 -8.99
C MET A 402 25.99 6.00 -10.46
N ASP A 403 26.40 5.17 -11.40
CA ASP A 403 26.14 5.38 -12.83
C ASP A 403 24.65 5.36 -13.15
N LEU A 404 23.86 4.51 -12.49
CA LEU A 404 22.42 4.47 -12.61
C LEU A 404 21.76 5.74 -12.01
N ILE A 405 22.23 6.21 -10.85
CA ILE A 405 21.82 7.48 -10.25
C ILE A 405 22.09 8.65 -11.21
N GLU A 406 23.26 8.69 -11.85
CA GLU A 406 23.61 9.75 -12.83
C GLU A 406 22.68 9.69 -14.06
N ARG A 407 22.37 8.50 -14.57
CA ARG A 407 21.41 8.31 -15.69
C ARG A 407 20.01 8.77 -15.31
N ILE A 408 19.53 8.44 -14.09
CA ILE A 408 18.23 8.89 -13.58
C ILE A 408 18.18 10.42 -13.53
N ARG A 409 19.21 11.06 -12.96
CA ARG A 409 19.29 12.53 -12.89
C ARG A 409 19.41 13.22 -14.25
N ALA A 410 19.97 12.54 -15.24
CA ALA A 410 20.09 13.05 -16.61
C ALA A 410 18.84 12.85 -17.46
N THR A 411 17.86 12.10 -16.99
CA THR A 411 16.57 11.92 -17.67
C THR A 411 15.73 13.20 -17.49
N GLU A 412 15.22 13.76 -18.62
CA GLU A 412 14.39 14.98 -18.63
C GLU A 412 12.91 14.68 -18.33
#